data_6d1bfa3935aeaa5cd83df7b9bc9b8cac
#
_entry.id   6d1bfa3935aeaa5cd83df7b9bc9b8cac
#
_cell.length_a   1.000
_cell.length_b   1.000
_cell.length_c   1.000
_cell.angle_alpha   90.00
_cell.angle_beta   90.00
_cell.angle_gamma   90.00
#
_symmetry.space_group_name_H-M   'P 1'
#
loop_
_entity.id
_entity.type
_entity.pdbx_description
1 polymer ?
#
loop_
_entity_poly.entity_id
_entity_poly.type
_entity_poly.pdbx_seq_one_letter_code
_entity_poly.pdbx_strand_id
1 'polypeptide(L)'
;MAFIKAQKLTYDKDGRITGGSAAIVDTIYGDFGSYHAKHRVREKLGKVLFLSSDKKSGIFLSPLRGLVEYDATSDTFSDVDRDDMRINTTEIFPESEIHTVFGDTYLLLKFLEKSGILSVLRSVFTKDTDYERMLMHLLHGILKDGSRISCDSFIEKSFASYVLRDVPFPSLHSDTYFFSMLGEDSVKMKFFKTFVSFMQSRDPDFGRGCYVDSTPLPNDIEDNPFNALCCHGVGSSEVMTRLILVLDERSGLPVWYDIIPGNVLDVNTIMTEINNVADSLNVEIDSLVLDAGYVSKELLEVFHIGTDKTIIGRMPNRRGYPYKKLYWDLKAQIGKGKYEFVQRHHAYFGKKIPVEIFGQREYAYVYVDHNNALRRYSEYLLEHEEEYASMKDKDKDWYTVRFGYFVLLSNIDTNPAELLKEYFSRTTIEMVFKTQKEYLDLLPLSKWSDQTVRGKILSDVINTVVLLSFRKAVNEGGYSTSEIIGATQSLMCFRNRDGMVTVETPGKKVRQYYKLAGIEVPAHVDTGKYINNVLNIKV
;
A
#
# COMPACT_ATOMS: atom_id res chain seq x y z
N MET A 1 -4.83 2.52 42.76
CA MET A 1 -5.83 1.55 43.21
C MET A 1 -6.83 1.38 42.10
N ALA A 2 -7.03 0.15 41.62
CA ALA A 2 -7.98 -0.14 40.56
C ALA A 2 -9.40 -0.27 41.10
N PHE A 3 -10.40 0.09 40.34
CA PHE A 3 -11.80 -0.10 40.65
C PHE A 3 -12.63 -0.37 39.39
N ILE A 4 -13.81 -1.00 39.59
CA ILE A 4 -14.74 -1.26 38.49
C ILE A 4 -15.62 -0.02 38.27
N LYS A 5 -15.57 0.55 37.08
CA LYS A 5 -16.45 1.63 36.66
C LYS A 5 -17.51 1.08 35.73
N ALA A 6 -18.71 0.86 36.26
CA ALA A 6 -19.85 0.43 35.44
C ALA A 6 -20.67 1.64 34.96
N GLN A 7 -21.24 1.54 33.75
CA GLN A 7 -22.01 2.59 33.08
C GLN A 7 -23.27 2.01 32.42
N LYS A 8 -24.33 2.81 32.38
CA LYS A 8 -25.61 2.49 31.72
C LYS A 8 -26.20 1.14 32.14
N LEU A 9 -26.12 0.82 33.44
CA LEU A 9 -26.73 -0.39 33.96
C LEU A 9 -28.26 -0.34 33.83
N THR A 10 -28.82 -1.40 33.26
CA THR A 10 -30.28 -1.65 33.20
C THR A 10 -30.60 -2.93 33.95
N TYR A 11 -31.80 -2.99 34.53
CA TYR A 11 -32.25 -4.09 35.40
C TYR A 11 -33.60 -4.61 34.91
N ASP A 12 -33.83 -5.90 35.08
CA ASP A 12 -35.17 -6.51 34.95
C ASP A 12 -36.04 -6.28 36.20
N LYS A 13 -37.25 -6.87 36.18
CA LYS A 13 -38.19 -6.78 37.29
C LYS A 13 -37.71 -7.50 38.55
N ASP A 14 -36.79 -8.43 38.42
CA ASP A 14 -36.20 -9.24 39.48
C ASP A 14 -34.88 -8.65 40.01
N GLY A 15 -34.49 -7.47 39.50
CA GLY A 15 -33.27 -6.76 39.90
C GLY A 15 -31.98 -7.31 39.28
N ARG A 16 -32.07 -8.18 38.29
CA ARG A 16 -30.90 -8.68 37.57
C ARG A 16 -30.45 -7.70 36.48
N ILE A 17 -29.14 -7.64 36.27
CA ILE A 17 -28.57 -6.76 35.26
C ILE A 17 -28.86 -7.31 33.86
N THR A 18 -29.55 -6.53 33.02
CA THR A 18 -29.88 -6.86 31.63
C THR A 18 -29.01 -6.13 30.63
N GLY A 19 -28.33 -5.05 31.04
CA GLY A 19 -27.46 -4.28 30.19
C GLY A 19 -26.53 -3.37 30.97
N GLY A 20 -25.55 -2.85 30.23
CA GLY A 20 -24.52 -1.97 30.77
C GLY A 20 -23.12 -2.44 30.40
N SER A 21 -22.16 -1.57 30.58
CA SER A 21 -20.76 -1.86 30.33
C SER A 21 -19.89 -1.47 31.51
N ALA A 22 -18.76 -2.15 31.69
CA ALA A 22 -17.80 -1.83 32.73
C ALA A 22 -16.36 -1.77 32.19
N ALA A 23 -15.53 -1.08 32.97
CA ALA A 23 -14.10 -1.01 32.73
C ALA A 23 -13.35 -1.01 34.07
N ILE A 24 -12.12 -1.51 34.03
CA ILE A 24 -11.14 -1.33 35.10
C ILE A 24 -10.55 0.05 34.97
N VAL A 25 -10.59 0.83 36.03
CA VAL A 25 -10.07 2.19 36.06
C VAL A 25 -9.03 2.33 37.16
N ASP A 26 -7.86 2.80 36.81
CA ASP A 26 -6.80 3.14 37.73
C ASP A 26 -6.93 4.59 38.21
N THR A 27 -6.78 4.79 39.52
CA THR A 27 -6.63 6.12 40.07
C THR A 27 -5.15 6.49 40.11
N ILE A 28 -4.76 7.50 39.37
CA ILE A 28 -3.40 8.04 39.32
C ILE A 28 -3.37 9.31 40.15
N TYR A 29 -2.55 9.33 41.18
CA TYR A 29 -2.28 10.52 41.97
C TYR A 29 -1.11 11.26 41.31
N GLY A 30 -1.29 12.55 41.00
CA GLY A 30 -0.24 13.38 40.47
C GLY A 30 0.81 13.72 41.52
N ASP A 31 2.06 13.95 41.04
CA ASP A 31 3.14 14.43 41.91
C ASP A 31 2.78 15.77 42.56
N PHE A 32 3.16 15.92 43.79
CA PHE A 32 3.09 17.08 44.67
C PHE A 32 2.36 18.32 44.17
N GLY A 33 1.10 18.50 44.53
CA GLY A 33 0.40 19.78 44.45
C GLY A 33 -0.97 19.82 43.74
N SER A 34 -1.43 18.77 43.08
CA SER A 34 -2.79 18.73 42.53
C SER A 34 -3.69 17.81 43.33
N TYR A 35 -4.72 18.40 44.01
CA TYR A 35 -5.73 17.66 44.77
C TYR A 35 -6.70 16.81 43.92
N HIS A 36 -6.48 16.69 42.61
CA HIS A 36 -7.39 15.96 41.71
C HIS A 36 -6.75 14.66 41.23
N ALA A 37 -7.28 13.54 41.72
CA ALA A 37 -6.97 12.22 41.20
C ALA A 37 -7.44 12.11 39.73
N LYS A 38 -6.53 11.73 38.82
CA LYS A 38 -6.86 11.41 37.43
C LYS A 38 -7.25 9.94 37.34
N HIS A 39 -8.30 9.65 36.57
CA HIS A 39 -8.75 8.30 36.30
C HIS A 39 -8.33 7.86 34.91
N ARG A 40 -7.64 6.73 34.83
CA ARG A 40 -7.24 6.12 33.55
C ARG A 40 -7.93 4.78 33.38
N VAL A 41 -8.61 4.57 32.26
CA VAL A 41 -9.15 3.26 31.92
C VAL A 41 -7.97 2.35 31.59
N ARG A 42 -7.85 1.23 32.32
CA ARG A 42 -6.84 0.21 32.15
C ARG A 42 -7.31 -0.83 31.15
N GLU A 43 -8.52 -1.35 31.35
CA GLU A 43 -9.12 -2.39 30.53
C GLU A 43 -10.64 -2.25 30.51
N LYS A 44 -11.28 -2.52 29.37
CA LYS A 44 -12.73 -2.61 29.29
C LYS A 44 -13.17 -4.03 29.60
N LEU A 45 -14.00 -4.18 30.59
CA LEU A 45 -14.58 -5.46 31.02
C LEU A 45 -15.75 -5.91 30.12
N GLY A 46 -16.29 -5.02 29.29
CA GLY A 46 -17.39 -5.34 28.39
C GLY A 46 -18.77 -5.32 29.06
N LYS A 47 -19.68 -6.21 28.64
CA LYS A 47 -21.05 -6.28 29.14
C LYS A 47 -21.05 -6.78 30.60
N VAL A 48 -21.76 -6.06 31.45
CA VAL A 48 -21.93 -6.46 32.88
C VAL A 48 -23.04 -7.50 32.96
N LEU A 49 -22.74 -8.65 33.54
CA LEU A 49 -23.70 -9.74 33.75
C LEU A 49 -24.12 -9.84 35.24
N PHE A 50 -23.15 -9.60 36.10
CA PHE A 50 -23.35 -9.52 37.56
C PHE A 50 -22.38 -8.49 38.12
N LEU A 51 -22.80 -7.76 39.13
CA LEU A 51 -21.95 -6.83 39.87
C LEU A 51 -22.29 -6.94 41.35
N SER A 52 -21.28 -7.14 42.17
CA SER A 52 -21.46 -7.17 43.62
C SER A 52 -22.01 -5.84 44.15
N SER A 53 -22.70 -5.87 45.29
CA SER A 53 -23.31 -4.68 45.89
C SER A 53 -22.29 -3.59 46.23
N ASP A 54 -21.07 -3.97 46.58
CA ASP A 54 -19.95 -3.07 46.86
C ASP A 54 -19.16 -2.66 45.60
N LYS A 55 -19.54 -3.18 44.44
CA LYS A 55 -18.92 -2.95 43.12
C LYS A 55 -17.42 -3.31 43.04
N LYS A 56 -16.97 -4.19 43.94
CA LYS A 56 -15.57 -4.62 43.95
C LYS A 56 -15.34 -5.87 43.12
N SER A 57 -16.35 -6.69 42.93
CA SER A 57 -16.28 -7.85 42.04
C SER A 57 -17.48 -7.92 41.12
N GLY A 58 -17.35 -8.62 39.99
CA GLY A 58 -18.44 -8.80 39.05
C GLY A 58 -18.09 -9.78 37.95
N ILE A 59 -19.14 -10.28 37.30
CA ILE A 59 -19.02 -11.17 36.14
C ILE A 59 -19.29 -10.35 34.88
N PHE A 60 -18.42 -10.51 33.90
CA PHE A 60 -18.42 -9.73 32.67
C PHE A 60 -18.29 -10.63 31.46
N LEU A 61 -18.95 -10.24 30.40
CA LEU A 61 -18.65 -10.77 29.09
C LEU A 61 -17.60 -9.83 28.46
N SER A 62 -16.34 -10.15 28.72
CA SER A 62 -15.21 -9.37 28.24
C SER A 62 -14.96 -9.65 26.76
N PRO A 63 -14.76 -8.61 25.95
CA PRO A 63 -14.34 -8.79 24.54
C PRO A 63 -13.01 -9.53 24.41
N LEU A 64 -12.17 -9.49 25.45
CA LEU A 64 -10.82 -10.01 25.46
C LEU A 64 -10.68 -11.39 26.10
N ARG A 65 -11.48 -11.62 27.17
CA ARG A 65 -11.30 -12.78 28.03
C ARG A 65 -12.50 -13.72 27.98
N GLY A 66 -13.57 -13.37 27.26
CA GLY A 66 -14.81 -14.12 27.28
C GLY A 66 -15.58 -13.92 28.61
N LEU A 67 -16.21 -14.97 29.11
CA LEU A 67 -16.96 -14.95 30.36
C LEU A 67 -15.98 -15.04 31.55
N VAL A 68 -15.81 -13.96 32.28
CA VAL A 68 -14.86 -13.86 33.41
C VAL A 68 -15.43 -13.14 34.60
N GLU A 69 -14.98 -13.51 35.78
CA GLU A 69 -15.17 -12.74 37.02
C GLU A 69 -13.90 -11.93 37.28
N TYR A 70 -14.05 -10.66 37.60
CA TYR A 70 -12.95 -9.80 38.01
C TYR A 70 -13.20 -9.30 39.44
N ASP A 71 -12.17 -9.41 40.27
CA ASP A 71 -12.15 -8.86 41.62
C ASP A 71 -11.12 -7.73 41.71
N ALA A 72 -11.62 -6.51 41.91
CA ALA A 72 -10.79 -5.32 42.06
C ALA A 72 -9.99 -5.25 43.35
N THR A 73 -10.33 -6.07 44.37
CA THR A 73 -9.62 -6.11 45.64
C THR A 73 -8.32 -6.90 45.51
N SER A 74 -8.35 -8.03 44.82
CA SER A 74 -7.19 -8.87 44.53
C SER A 74 -6.53 -8.53 43.20
N ASP A 75 -7.19 -7.73 42.35
CA ASP A 75 -6.79 -7.39 40.98
C ASP A 75 -6.58 -8.64 40.11
N THR A 76 -7.48 -9.61 40.22
CA THR A 76 -7.39 -10.93 39.57
C THR A 76 -8.63 -11.24 38.75
N PHE A 77 -8.42 -12.00 37.68
CA PHE A 77 -9.46 -12.63 36.88
C PHE A 77 -9.59 -14.11 37.25
N SER A 78 -10.81 -14.62 37.23
CA SER A 78 -11.11 -16.04 37.35
C SER A 78 -12.13 -16.47 36.31
N ASP A 79 -12.02 -17.74 35.88
CA ASP A 79 -12.98 -18.33 34.94
C ASP A 79 -14.33 -18.50 35.65
N VAL A 80 -15.41 -18.30 34.91
CA VAL A 80 -16.79 -18.45 35.41
C VAL A 80 -17.45 -19.60 34.65
N ASP A 81 -18.11 -20.48 35.41
CA ASP A 81 -18.94 -21.51 34.81
C ASP A 81 -20.17 -20.86 34.14
N ARG A 82 -20.56 -21.38 32.98
CA ARG A 82 -21.73 -20.91 32.22
C ARG A 82 -23.04 -21.12 32.98
N ASP A 83 -23.08 -22.13 33.83
CA ASP A 83 -24.26 -22.43 34.67
C ASP A 83 -24.27 -21.68 35.98
N ASP A 84 -23.41 -20.67 36.12
CA ASP A 84 -23.40 -19.82 37.32
C ASP A 84 -24.76 -19.14 37.56
N MET A 85 -25.36 -19.43 38.67
CA MET A 85 -26.71 -18.94 39.04
C MET A 85 -26.82 -17.41 39.16
N ARG A 86 -25.67 -16.71 39.23
CA ARG A 86 -25.62 -15.24 39.31
C ARG A 86 -25.90 -14.57 37.95
N ILE A 87 -25.82 -15.32 36.83
CA ILE A 87 -26.01 -14.80 35.50
C ILE A 87 -27.16 -15.49 34.79
N ASN A 88 -27.89 -14.73 33.96
CA ASN A 88 -28.92 -15.29 33.08
C ASN A 88 -28.34 -15.50 31.67
N THR A 89 -27.91 -16.71 31.37
CA THR A 89 -27.25 -17.04 30.13
C THR A 89 -28.18 -17.02 28.92
N THR A 90 -29.47 -17.28 29.07
CA THR A 90 -30.44 -17.32 27.97
C THR A 90 -30.73 -15.96 27.36
N GLU A 91 -30.66 -14.86 28.09
CA GLU A 91 -30.83 -13.50 27.56
C GLU A 91 -29.54 -12.91 27.00
N ILE A 92 -28.38 -13.44 27.41
CA ILE A 92 -27.07 -12.91 27.08
C ILE A 92 -26.59 -13.43 25.75
N PHE A 93 -26.99 -14.63 25.40
CA PHE A 93 -26.59 -15.32 24.20
C PHE A 93 -27.86 -15.65 23.39
N PRO A 94 -28.34 -14.73 22.52
CA PRO A 94 -29.45 -15.03 21.65
C PRO A 94 -29.10 -16.27 20.80
N GLU A 95 -30.11 -17.13 20.54
CA GLU A 95 -29.96 -18.37 19.79
C GLU A 95 -29.54 -18.13 18.32
N SER A 96 -29.65 -16.91 17.82
CA SER A 96 -29.19 -16.56 16.47
C SER A 96 -27.67 -16.35 16.47
N GLU A 97 -26.96 -17.33 15.97
CA GLU A 97 -25.54 -17.22 15.65
C GLU A 97 -25.35 -16.21 14.52
N ILE A 98 -24.60 -15.15 14.77
CA ILE A 98 -24.24 -14.18 13.74
C ILE A 98 -23.00 -14.71 13.04
N HIS A 99 -23.17 -15.16 11.78
CA HIS A 99 -22.06 -15.55 10.94
C HIS A 99 -21.36 -14.31 10.39
N THR A 100 -20.04 -14.27 10.52
CA THR A 100 -19.19 -13.22 9.96
C THR A 100 -18.25 -13.81 8.92
N VAL A 101 -17.83 -12.99 7.96
CA VAL A 101 -16.84 -13.38 6.95
C VAL A 101 -15.50 -13.61 7.64
N PHE A 102 -14.95 -14.81 7.45
CA PHE A 102 -13.69 -15.23 8.05
C PHE A 102 -12.54 -15.28 7.05
N GLY A 103 -12.82 -15.87 5.89
CA GLY A 103 -11.78 -16.44 5.06
C GLY A 103 -10.82 -15.43 4.45
N ASP A 104 -11.28 -14.30 3.97
CA ASP A 104 -10.42 -13.27 3.37
C ASP A 104 -9.62 -12.53 4.45
N THR A 105 -10.30 -12.12 5.52
CA THR A 105 -9.69 -11.36 6.62
C THR A 105 -8.63 -12.18 7.36
N TYR A 106 -8.94 -13.44 7.69
CA TYR A 106 -7.97 -14.32 8.35
C TYR A 106 -6.80 -14.65 7.44
N LEU A 107 -7.05 -14.91 6.14
CA LEU A 107 -6.02 -15.18 5.15
C LEU A 107 -5.02 -14.01 5.09
N LEU A 108 -5.51 -12.79 4.96
CA LEU A 108 -4.65 -11.61 4.84
C LEU A 108 -3.89 -11.33 6.14
N LEU A 109 -4.54 -11.41 7.31
CA LEU A 109 -3.86 -11.23 8.60
C LEU A 109 -2.77 -12.28 8.84
N LYS A 110 -3.05 -13.56 8.54
CA LYS A 110 -2.04 -14.62 8.65
C LYS A 110 -0.91 -14.49 7.62
N PHE A 111 -1.22 -13.99 6.43
CA PHE A 111 -0.19 -13.64 5.46
C PHE A 111 0.73 -12.53 5.98
N LEU A 112 0.15 -11.46 6.56
CA LEU A 112 0.93 -10.37 7.15
C LEU A 112 1.83 -10.84 8.30
N GLU A 113 1.35 -11.75 9.14
CA GLU A 113 2.14 -12.38 10.19
C GLU A 113 3.30 -13.19 9.58
N LYS A 114 2.98 -14.11 8.69
CA LYS A 114 3.95 -15.03 8.08
C LYS A 114 5.01 -14.30 7.25
N SER A 115 4.61 -13.25 6.53
CA SER A 115 5.53 -12.41 5.76
C SER A 115 6.43 -11.53 6.65
N GLY A 116 6.08 -11.33 7.92
CA GLY A 116 6.76 -10.43 8.86
C GLY A 116 6.34 -8.97 8.73
N ILE A 117 5.41 -8.64 7.81
CA ILE A 117 4.94 -7.26 7.61
C ILE A 117 4.20 -6.73 8.86
N LEU A 118 3.51 -7.59 9.61
CA LEU A 118 2.92 -7.19 10.90
C LEU A 118 3.97 -6.62 11.86
N SER A 119 5.15 -7.23 11.94
CA SER A 119 6.24 -6.75 12.80
C SER A 119 6.76 -5.38 12.35
N VAL A 120 6.85 -5.15 11.03
CA VAL A 120 7.18 -3.84 10.46
C VAL A 120 6.14 -2.81 10.89
N LEU A 121 4.86 -3.07 10.65
CA LEU A 121 3.76 -2.17 11.01
C LEU A 121 3.74 -1.90 12.53
N ARG A 122 3.92 -2.94 13.36
CA ARG A 122 3.95 -2.80 14.81
C ARG A 122 5.12 -1.93 15.30
N SER A 123 6.26 -2.02 14.64
CA SER A 123 7.42 -1.18 14.94
C SER A 123 7.18 0.30 14.58
N VAL A 124 6.40 0.55 13.54
CA VAL A 124 6.03 1.92 13.12
C VAL A 124 4.97 2.50 14.06
N PHE A 125 3.89 1.76 14.27
CA PHE A 125 2.73 2.16 15.08
C PHE A 125 2.83 1.58 16.48
N THR A 126 3.47 2.29 17.39
CA THR A 126 3.73 1.81 18.75
C THR A 126 2.51 1.86 19.67
N LYS A 127 1.55 2.76 19.39
CA LYS A 127 0.26 2.82 20.10
C LYS A 127 -0.69 1.80 19.51
N ASP A 128 -1.36 1.02 20.37
CA ASP A 128 -2.31 -0.02 19.93
C ASP A 128 -3.43 0.55 19.07
N THR A 129 -4.00 1.69 19.47
CA THR A 129 -5.08 2.35 18.71
C THR A 129 -4.66 2.75 17.28
N ASP A 130 -3.46 3.28 17.09
CA ASP A 130 -2.98 3.70 15.78
C ASP A 130 -2.64 2.47 14.91
N TYR A 131 -2.08 1.43 15.54
CA TYR A 131 -1.79 0.15 14.89
C TYR A 131 -3.06 -0.56 14.43
N GLU A 132 -4.06 -0.68 15.30
CA GLU A 132 -5.34 -1.30 14.96
C GLU A 132 -6.06 -0.53 13.84
N ARG A 133 -6.04 0.81 13.88
CA ARG A 133 -6.59 1.63 12.80
C ARG A 133 -5.88 1.41 11.48
N MET A 134 -4.54 1.32 11.50
CA MET A 134 -3.80 1.00 10.28
C MET A 134 -4.22 -0.35 9.72
N LEU A 135 -4.38 -1.37 10.57
CA LEU A 135 -4.86 -2.68 10.14
C LEU A 135 -6.29 -2.63 9.58
N MET A 136 -7.20 -1.85 10.20
CA MET A 136 -8.57 -1.67 9.67
C MET A 136 -8.56 -1.07 8.27
N HIS A 137 -7.82 0.04 8.08
CA HIS A 137 -7.70 0.67 6.76
C HIS A 137 -7.03 -0.24 5.73
N LEU A 138 -6.05 -1.02 6.14
CA LEU A 138 -5.36 -1.99 5.29
C LEU A 138 -6.30 -3.13 4.87
N LEU A 139 -6.99 -3.74 5.81
CA LEU A 139 -7.96 -4.80 5.51
C LEU A 139 -9.07 -4.31 4.60
N HIS A 140 -9.67 -3.15 4.92
CA HIS A 140 -10.70 -2.56 4.09
C HIS A 140 -10.19 -2.21 2.69
N GLY A 141 -9.03 -1.55 2.57
CA GLY A 141 -8.48 -1.10 1.29
C GLY A 141 -8.06 -2.25 0.35
N ILE A 142 -7.76 -3.44 0.90
CA ILE A 142 -7.36 -4.60 0.09
C ILE A 142 -8.53 -5.56 -0.17
N LEU A 143 -9.41 -5.76 0.81
CA LEU A 143 -10.44 -6.80 0.77
C LEU A 143 -11.80 -6.30 0.30
N LYS A 144 -12.01 -4.98 0.28
CA LYS A 144 -13.28 -4.37 -0.03
C LYS A 144 -13.14 -3.35 -1.15
N ASP A 145 -13.87 -3.56 -2.24
CA ASP A 145 -14.07 -2.52 -3.24
C ASP A 145 -15.00 -1.42 -2.71
N GLY A 146 -14.61 -0.17 -2.90
CA GLY A 146 -15.46 0.98 -2.66
C GLY A 146 -15.02 1.92 -1.55
N SER A 147 -15.83 2.95 -1.34
CA SER A 147 -15.54 4.07 -0.46
C SER A 147 -15.23 3.65 0.98
N ARG A 148 -14.29 4.32 1.61
CA ARG A 148 -13.93 4.19 3.04
C ARG A 148 -15.11 4.39 4.00
N ILE A 149 -16.19 5.01 3.56
CA ILE A 149 -17.46 5.12 4.31
C ILE A 149 -18.01 3.73 4.69
N SER A 150 -17.70 2.69 3.92
CA SER A 150 -18.12 1.31 4.19
C SER A 150 -17.19 0.55 5.15
N CYS A 151 -16.13 1.18 5.69
CA CYS A 151 -15.15 0.51 6.53
C CYS A 151 -15.77 -0.09 7.79
N ASP A 152 -16.64 0.66 8.46
CA ASP A 152 -17.34 0.22 9.69
C ASP A 152 -18.15 -1.04 9.43
N SER A 153 -19.01 -0.98 8.41
CA SER A 153 -19.86 -2.11 8.03
C SER A 153 -19.05 -3.34 7.58
N PHE A 154 -17.89 -3.12 6.97
CA PHE A 154 -16.98 -4.20 6.60
C PHE A 154 -16.38 -4.86 7.85
N ILE A 155 -15.85 -4.06 8.77
CA ILE A 155 -15.23 -4.57 10.00
C ILE A 155 -16.27 -5.34 10.85
N GLU A 156 -17.45 -4.76 11.06
CA GLU A 156 -18.54 -5.41 11.82
C GLU A 156 -18.93 -6.79 11.29
N LYS A 157 -18.89 -6.96 9.96
CA LYS A 157 -19.29 -8.20 9.27
C LYS A 157 -18.15 -9.17 9.02
N SER A 158 -16.95 -8.88 9.50
CA SER A 158 -15.76 -9.69 9.26
C SER A 158 -15.13 -10.21 10.57
N PHE A 159 -14.26 -11.19 10.44
CA PHE A 159 -13.44 -11.70 11.55
C PHE A 159 -12.63 -10.60 12.25
N ALA A 160 -12.37 -9.49 11.57
CA ALA A 160 -11.69 -8.34 12.16
C ALA A 160 -12.42 -7.80 13.40
N SER A 161 -13.77 -7.87 13.43
CA SER A 161 -14.56 -7.44 14.60
C SER A 161 -14.26 -8.22 15.89
N TYR A 162 -13.70 -9.42 15.76
CA TYR A 162 -13.35 -10.26 16.91
C TYR A 162 -11.92 -10.03 17.41
N VAL A 163 -11.04 -9.47 16.57
CA VAL A 163 -9.61 -9.38 16.88
C VAL A 163 -9.06 -7.95 16.89
N LEU A 164 -9.73 -7.00 16.27
CA LEU A 164 -9.42 -5.58 16.38
C LEU A 164 -10.33 -4.99 17.46
N ARG A 165 -9.70 -4.59 18.56
CA ARG A 165 -10.41 -4.10 19.75
C ARG A 165 -10.60 -2.60 19.64
N ASP A 166 -11.61 -2.11 20.29
CA ASP A 166 -11.72 -0.75 20.84
C ASP A 166 -11.35 0.45 19.97
N VAL A 167 -11.07 0.23 18.70
CA VAL A 167 -10.99 1.35 17.79
C VAL A 167 -12.43 1.83 17.64
N PRO A 168 -12.80 3.01 18.20
CA PRO A 168 -14.10 3.56 17.88
C PRO A 168 -14.16 3.61 16.37
N PHE A 169 -15.24 3.06 15.79
CA PHE A 169 -15.44 3.07 14.35
C PHE A 169 -15.10 4.46 13.82
N PRO A 170 -14.33 4.56 12.74
CA PRO A 170 -13.81 5.83 12.30
C PRO A 170 -14.97 6.76 11.96
N SER A 171 -15.29 7.68 12.86
CA SER A 171 -16.07 8.84 12.48
C SER A 171 -15.23 9.65 11.49
N LEU A 172 -15.84 10.38 10.57
CA LEU A 172 -15.14 11.28 9.64
C LEU A 172 -14.08 12.14 10.35
N HIS A 173 -14.33 12.51 11.60
CA HIS A 173 -13.41 13.31 12.43
C HIS A 173 -12.21 12.49 12.91
N SER A 174 -12.41 11.25 13.32
CA SER A 174 -11.32 10.37 13.77
C SER A 174 -10.46 9.90 12.61
N ASP A 175 -11.05 9.72 11.44
CA ASP A 175 -10.34 9.43 10.19
C ASP A 175 -9.43 10.59 9.76
N THR A 176 -9.95 11.82 9.80
CA THR A 176 -9.16 13.01 9.49
C THR A 176 -7.95 13.13 10.42
N TYR A 177 -8.14 12.89 11.72
CA TYR A 177 -7.04 12.90 12.68
C TYR A 177 -6.01 11.80 12.38
N PHE A 178 -6.46 10.58 12.09
CA PHE A 178 -5.56 9.47 11.76
C PHE A 178 -4.75 9.73 10.49
N PHE A 179 -5.37 10.21 9.41
CA PHE A 179 -4.65 10.57 8.19
C PHE A 179 -3.73 11.78 8.38
N SER A 180 -4.09 12.73 9.25
CA SER A 180 -3.19 13.82 9.60
C SER A 180 -1.94 13.31 10.32
N MET A 181 -2.09 12.39 11.25
CA MET A 181 -0.97 11.73 11.94
C MET A 181 -0.11 10.91 10.96
N LEU A 182 -0.73 10.14 10.08
CA LEU A 182 0.00 9.40 9.03
C LEU A 182 0.77 10.32 8.08
N GLY A 183 0.29 11.55 7.87
CA GLY A 183 0.91 12.55 7.00
C GLY A 183 2.16 13.22 7.60
N GLU A 184 2.52 12.92 8.82
CA GLU A 184 3.77 13.40 9.41
C GLU A 184 4.98 12.75 8.73
N ASP A 185 5.97 13.55 8.34
CA ASP A 185 7.19 13.06 7.71
C ASP A 185 7.93 12.03 8.59
N SER A 186 7.84 12.18 9.90
CA SER A 186 8.41 11.23 10.88
C SER A 186 7.82 9.82 10.73
N VAL A 187 6.52 9.69 10.44
CA VAL A 187 5.84 8.40 10.25
C VAL A 187 6.25 7.77 8.93
N LYS A 188 6.26 8.56 7.82
CA LYS A 188 6.78 8.12 6.52
C LYS A 188 8.20 7.60 6.64
N MET A 189 9.09 8.38 7.24
CA MET A 189 10.49 8.04 7.46
C MET A 189 10.66 6.77 8.28
N LYS A 190 9.90 6.64 9.37
CA LYS A 190 9.94 5.47 10.23
C LYS A 190 9.48 4.21 9.49
N PHE A 191 8.41 4.32 8.70
CA PHE A 191 7.93 3.21 7.88
C PHE A 191 8.99 2.74 6.91
N PHE A 192 9.54 3.62 6.07
CA PHE A 192 10.51 3.20 5.05
C PHE A 192 11.82 2.70 5.66
N LYS A 193 12.35 3.35 6.70
CA LYS A 193 13.54 2.84 7.40
C LYS A 193 13.33 1.42 7.92
N THR A 194 12.20 1.18 8.58
CA THR A 194 11.89 -0.15 9.13
C THR A 194 11.66 -1.17 8.02
N PHE A 195 10.89 -0.80 7.00
CA PHE A 195 10.55 -1.68 5.88
C PHE A 195 11.76 -2.03 5.03
N VAL A 196 12.54 -1.03 4.62
CA VAL A 196 13.74 -1.25 3.79
C VAL A 196 14.77 -2.09 4.55
N SER A 197 15.06 -1.79 5.83
CA SER A 197 15.95 -2.61 6.66
C SER A 197 15.44 -4.06 6.80
N PHE A 198 14.12 -4.24 6.94
CA PHE A 198 13.51 -5.55 6.97
C PHE A 198 13.68 -6.30 5.64
N MET A 199 13.51 -5.62 4.52
CA MET A 199 13.70 -6.22 3.20
C MET A 199 15.17 -6.56 2.95
N GLN A 200 16.10 -5.68 3.31
CA GLN A 200 17.54 -5.89 3.17
C GLN A 200 18.07 -7.03 4.05
N SER A 201 17.43 -7.33 5.17
CA SER A 201 17.76 -8.51 5.97
C SER A 201 17.51 -9.83 5.23
N ARG A 202 16.67 -9.81 4.17
CA ARG A 202 16.31 -10.96 3.33
C ARG A 202 16.97 -10.92 1.96
N ASP A 203 17.16 -9.73 1.44
CA ASP A 203 17.79 -9.44 0.16
C ASP A 203 18.68 -8.19 0.34
N PRO A 204 19.99 -8.35 0.56
CA PRO A 204 20.92 -7.24 0.82
C PRO A 204 20.94 -6.19 -0.29
N ASP A 205 20.54 -6.55 -1.51
CA ASP A 205 20.53 -5.63 -2.65
C ASP A 205 19.19 -4.91 -2.82
N PHE A 206 18.21 -5.13 -1.93
CA PHE A 206 16.91 -4.45 -2.01
C PHE A 206 17.08 -2.92 -2.01
N GLY A 207 16.55 -2.27 -3.04
CA GLY A 207 16.59 -0.82 -3.23
C GLY A 207 17.84 -0.30 -3.94
N ARG A 208 18.80 -1.15 -4.32
CA ARG A 208 19.99 -0.74 -5.07
C ARG A 208 19.73 -0.56 -6.55
N GLY A 209 18.88 -1.40 -7.15
CA GLY A 209 18.35 -1.22 -8.50
C GLY A 209 16.93 -0.71 -8.46
N CYS A 210 16.64 0.41 -9.14
CA CYS A 210 15.36 1.08 -9.01
C CYS A 210 14.74 1.50 -10.34
N TYR A 211 13.41 1.43 -10.40
CA TYR A 211 12.58 2.16 -11.36
C TYR A 211 12.09 3.44 -10.69
N VAL A 212 12.13 4.55 -11.43
CA VAL A 212 11.54 5.81 -10.98
C VAL A 212 10.58 6.33 -12.05
N ASP A 213 9.39 6.67 -11.62
CA ASP A 213 8.38 7.31 -12.45
C ASP A 213 7.40 8.10 -11.61
N SER A 214 6.61 8.95 -12.25
CA SER A 214 5.57 9.73 -11.60
C SER A 214 4.22 9.54 -12.27
N THR A 215 3.17 9.75 -11.49
CA THR A 215 1.81 9.69 -11.99
C THR A 215 1.00 10.89 -11.52
N PRO A 216 0.19 11.51 -12.40
CA PRO A 216 -0.73 12.56 -11.99
C PRO A 216 -1.86 11.96 -11.16
N LEU A 217 -2.24 12.69 -10.11
CA LEU A 217 -3.37 12.40 -9.24
C LEU A 217 -4.34 13.58 -9.32
N PRO A 218 -5.42 13.48 -10.09
CA PRO A 218 -6.49 14.48 -10.11
C PRO A 218 -7.05 14.70 -8.71
N ASN A 219 -7.27 15.96 -8.35
CA ASN A 219 -7.85 16.30 -7.07
C ASN A 219 -8.86 17.42 -7.22
N ASP A 220 -10.12 17.11 -6.97
CA ASP A 220 -11.25 18.04 -7.11
C ASP A 220 -11.32 19.10 -5.99
N ILE A 221 -10.42 19.03 -5.02
CA ILE A 221 -10.36 19.97 -3.90
C ILE A 221 -9.42 21.11 -4.24
N GLU A 222 -9.96 22.29 -4.54
CA GLU A 222 -9.23 23.44 -5.05
C GLU A 222 -8.15 23.98 -4.10
N ASP A 223 -8.42 24.01 -2.80
CA ASP A 223 -7.53 24.60 -1.78
C ASP A 223 -6.41 23.66 -1.27
N ASN A 224 -5.99 22.69 -2.07
CA ASN A 224 -4.90 21.80 -1.67
C ASN A 224 -3.54 22.35 -2.13
N PRO A 225 -2.52 22.45 -1.24
CA PRO A 225 -1.23 23.05 -1.57
C PRO A 225 -0.41 22.30 -2.63
N PHE A 226 -0.72 21.01 -2.89
CA PHE A 226 -0.10 20.25 -3.97
C PHE A 226 -0.79 20.42 -5.31
N ASN A 227 -1.98 21.02 -5.34
CA ASN A 227 -2.70 21.21 -6.57
C ASN A 227 -2.07 22.33 -7.39
N ALA A 228 -1.66 21.99 -8.60
CA ALA A 228 -1.19 22.94 -9.59
C ALA A 228 -1.58 22.47 -10.99
N LEU A 229 -1.65 23.40 -11.94
CA LEU A 229 -1.90 23.04 -13.34
C LEU A 229 -0.82 22.08 -13.82
N CYS A 230 -1.24 20.94 -14.35
CA CYS A 230 -0.31 19.92 -14.80
C CYS A 230 0.51 20.41 -15.99
N CYS A 231 1.84 20.30 -15.91
CA CYS A 231 2.76 20.69 -16.99
C CYS A 231 2.97 19.58 -18.03
N HIS A 232 2.36 18.41 -17.85
CA HIS A 232 2.53 17.24 -18.72
C HIS A 232 1.20 16.76 -19.29
N GLY A 233 1.21 16.47 -20.60
CA GLY A 233 0.11 15.84 -21.30
C GLY A 233 -0.74 16.79 -22.16
N VAL A 234 -1.52 16.18 -23.05
CA VAL A 234 -2.49 16.89 -23.89
C VAL A 234 -3.73 17.14 -23.03
N GLY A 235 -4.10 18.39 -22.82
CA GLY A 235 -5.26 18.76 -22.00
C GLY A 235 -4.91 19.27 -20.59
N SER A 236 -3.74 19.85 -20.40
CA SER A 236 -3.17 20.30 -19.12
C SER A 236 -3.88 21.53 -18.46
N SER A 237 -5.19 21.63 -18.59
CA SER A 237 -6.00 22.63 -17.84
C SER A 237 -6.47 22.10 -16.47
N GLU A 238 -6.21 20.83 -16.15
CA GLU A 238 -6.63 20.21 -14.90
C GLU A 238 -5.59 20.43 -13.81
N VAL A 239 -6.10 20.76 -12.63
CA VAL A 239 -5.31 20.91 -11.41
C VAL A 239 -5.03 19.51 -10.85
N MET A 240 -3.76 19.20 -10.61
CA MET A 240 -3.33 17.87 -10.19
C MET A 240 -2.24 17.93 -9.15
N THR A 241 -2.20 16.92 -8.32
CA THR A 241 -1.04 16.53 -7.52
C THR A 241 -0.28 15.44 -8.28
N ARG A 242 1.01 15.27 -8.06
CA ARG A 242 1.79 14.18 -8.66
C ARG A 242 2.44 13.32 -7.59
N LEU A 243 2.37 12.02 -7.78
CA LEU A 243 3.04 11.02 -6.96
C LEU A 243 4.26 10.50 -7.72
N ILE A 244 5.45 10.62 -7.14
CA ILE A 244 6.66 9.96 -7.60
C ILE A 244 6.83 8.67 -6.81
N LEU A 245 7.13 7.56 -7.48
CA LEU A 245 7.51 6.30 -6.84
C LEU A 245 8.92 5.90 -7.23
N VAL A 246 9.65 5.38 -6.25
CA VAL A 246 10.91 4.64 -6.42
C VAL A 246 10.62 3.19 -6.07
N LEU A 247 10.71 2.29 -7.04
CA LEU A 247 10.45 0.86 -6.86
C LEU A 247 11.74 0.06 -7.01
N ASP A 248 11.92 -0.91 -6.15
CA ASP A 248 12.97 -1.93 -6.33
C ASP A 248 12.72 -2.76 -7.61
N GLU A 249 13.71 -2.87 -8.46
CA GLU A 249 13.59 -3.49 -9.79
C GLU A 249 13.26 -4.99 -9.75
N ARG A 250 13.75 -5.71 -8.71
CA ARG A 250 13.57 -7.16 -8.60
C ARG A 250 12.26 -7.55 -7.94
N SER A 251 11.85 -6.81 -6.94
CA SER A 251 10.63 -7.11 -6.21
C SER A 251 9.40 -6.36 -6.73
N GLY A 252 9.60 -5.19 -7.36
CA GLY A 252 8.54 -4.25 -7.72
C GLY A 252 7.92 -3.55 -6.51
N LEU A 253 8.52 -3.66 -5.33
CA LEU A 253 8.00 -3.04 -4.11
C LEU A 253 8.51 -1.60 -3.97
N PRO A 254 7.68 -0.69 -3.40
CA PRO A 254 8.09 0.67 -3.11
C PRO A 254 9.28 0.73 -2.15
N VAL A 255 10.34 1.44 -2.54
CA VAL A 255 11.49 1.81 -1.71
C VAL A 255 11.27 3.19 -1.11
N TRP A 256 10.65 4.09 -1.90
CA TRP A 256 10.36 5.47 -1.53
C TRP A 256 9.23 6.04 -2.35
N TYR A 257 8.63 7.13 -1.88
CA TYR A 257 7.74 7.97 -2.68
C TYR A 257 7.87 9.44 -2.26
N ASP A 258 7.47 10.33 -3.15
CA ASP A 258 7.22 11.72 -2.79
C ASP A 258 6.02 12.30 -3.51
N ILE A 259 5.56 13.45 -3.02
CA ILE A 259 4.39 14.16 -3.52
C ILE A 259 4.85 15.55 -3.96
N ILE A 260 4.59 15.87 -5.21
CA ILE A 260 4.97 17.14 -5.78
C ILE A 260 3.76 17.84 -6.42
N PRO A 261 3.78 19.19 -6.50
CA PRO A 261 2.79 19.93 -7.26
C PRO A 261 2.77 19.55 -8.74
N GLY A 262 1.60 19.61 -9.38
CA GLY A 262 1.42 19.22 -10.78
C GLY A 262 2.29 19.98 -11.78
N ASN A 263 2.69 21.21 -11.47
CA ASN A 263 3.54 22.07 -12.31
C ASN A 263 5.05 21.84 -12.17
N VAL A 264 5.49 20.95 -11.29
CA VAL A 264 6.92 20.63 -11.11
C VAL A 264 7.37 19.66 -12.20
N LEU A 265 8.49 19.96 -12.85
CA LEU A 265 9.08 19.10 -13.88
C LEU A 265 9.83 17.93 -13.25
N ASP A 266 9.67 16.73 -13.81
CA ASP A 266 10.31 15.50 -13.32
C ASP A 266 11.83 15.60 -13.22
N VAL A 267 12.45 16.26 -14.19
CA VAL A 267 13.90 16.44 -14.24
C VAL A 267 14.47 17.17 -13.00
N ASN A 268 13.69 18.00 -12.37
CA ASN A 268 14.11 18.77 -11.19
C ASN A 268 13.98 17.97 -9.88
N THR A 269 13.26 16.87 -9.90
CA THR A 269 12.95 16.09 -8.68
C THR A 269 13.81 14.85 -8.54
N ILE A 270 14.28 14.24 -9.63
CA ILE A 270 14.97 12.95 -9.60
C ILE A 270 16.20 12.94 -8.68
N MET A 271 17.00 13.99 -8.70
CA MET A 271 18.18 14.07 -7.83
C MET A 271 17.80 14.18 -6.36
N THR A 272 16.71 14.89 -6.07
CA THR A 272 16.16 14.97 -4.71
C THR A 272 15.70 13.58 -4.23
N GLU A 273 15.03 12.81 -5.07
CA GLU A 273 14.56 11.46 -4.72
C GLU A 273 15.73 10.49 -4.48
N ILE A 274 16.76 10.52 -5.34
CA ILE A 274 17.96 9.70 -5.14
C ILE A 274 18.66 10.05 -3.81
N ASN A 275 18.82 11.35 -3.53
CA ASN A 275 19.42 11.80 -2.29
C ASN A 275 18.54 11.45 -1.06
N ASN A 276 17.23 11.59 -1.16
CA ASN A 276 16.30 11.20 -0.11
C ASN A 276 16.42 9.71 0.24
N VAL A 277 16.56 8.84 -0.76
CA VAL A 277 16.77 7.40 -0.55
C VAL A 277 18.13 7.17 0.12
N ALA A 278 19.19 7.78 -0.39
CA ALA A 278 20.55 7.62 0.16
C ALA A 278 20.65 8.12 1.61
N ASP A 279 20.23 9.35 1.85
CA ASP A 279 20.40 10.01 3.16
C ASP A 279 19.43 9.48 4.21
N SER A 280 18.22 9.18 3.79
CA SER A 280 17.16 8.78 4.70
C SER A 280 17.18 7.29 5.03
N LEU A 281 17.53 6.43 4.07
CA LEU A 281 17.44 4.97 4.20
C LEU A 281 18.80 4.31 4.27
N ASN A 282 19.89 5.06 4.05
CA ASN A 282 21.25 4.54 3.90
C ASN A 282 21.34 3.48 2.78
N VAL A 283 20.65 3.74 1.66
CA VAL A 283 20.63 2.89 0.48
C VAL A 283 21.21 3.64 -0.69
N GLU A 284 22.30 3.16 -1.25
CA GLU A 284 22.89 3.71 -2.47
C GLU A 284 22.26 3.05 -3.69
N ILE A 285 21.68 3.87 -4.59
CA ILE A 285 21.13 3.39 -5.85
C ILE A 285 22.28 3.21 -6.84
N ASP A 286 22.49 1.97 -7.27
CA ASP A 286 23.54 1.58 -8.21
C ASP A 286 23.00 1.39 -9.64
N SER A 287 21.73 1.04 -9.77
CA SER A 287 21.05 0.87 -11.06
C SER A 287 19.76 1.68 -11.10
N LEU A 288 19.56 2.40 -12.21
CA LEU A 288 18.40 3.27 -12.36
C LEU A 288 17.82 3.16 -13.77
N VAL A 289 16.52 2.86 -13.84
CA VAL A 289 15.76 2.86 -15.10
C VAL A 289 14.63 3.88 -15.02
N LEU A 290 14.57 4.81 -15.98
CA LEU A 290 13.66 5.95 -15.96
C LEU A 290 13.22 6.42 -17.35
N ASP A 291 12.15 7.23 -17.39
CA ASP A 291 11.61 7.78 -18.64
C ASP A 291 12.32 9.09 -19.07
N ALA A 292 11.97 9.60 -20.24
CA ALA A 292 12.60 10.77 -20.87
C ALA A 292 12.51 12.05 -20.04
N GLY A 293 11.49 12.19 -19.22
CA GLY A 293 11.28 13.36 -18.38
C GLY A 293 12.40 13.59 -17.35
N TYR A 294 13.08 12.52 -16.94
CA TYR A 294 14.03 12.53 -15.84
C TYR A 294 15.50 12.68 -16.24
N VAL A 295 15.86 12.41 -17.50
CA VAL A 295 17.26 12.45 -17.94
C VAL A 295 17.78 13.89 -17.95
N SER A 296 18.77 14.18 -17.10
CA SER A 296 19.43 15.47 -16.98
C SER A 296 20.96 15.33 -17.03
N LYS A 297 21.65 16.48 -17.17
CA LYS A 297 23.10 16.54 -17.09
C LYS A 297 23.61 16.07 -15.73
N GLU A 298 23.01 16.59 -14.67
CA GLU A 298 23.37 16.31 -13.27
C GLU A 298 23.23 14.82 -12.97
N LEU A 299 22.15 14.20 -13.45
CA LEU A 299 21.91 12.76 -13.28
C LEU A 299 22.98 11.93 -13.97
N LEU A 300 23.32 12.25 -15.23
CA LEU A 300 24.37 11.54 -15.96
C LEU A 300 25.74 11.70 -15.30
N GLU A 301 26.06 12.88 -14.79
CA GLU A 301 27.30 13.13 -14.04
C GLU A 301 27.39 12.24 -12.78
N VAL A 302 26.32 12.14 -11.98
CA VAL A 302 26.30 11.31 -10.77
C VAL A 302 26.50 9.82 -11.07
N PHE A 303 25.91 9.30 -12.15
CA PHE A 303 26.06 7.90 -12.54
C PHE A 303 27.40 7.61 -13.23
N HIS A 304 28.22 8.63 -13.49
CA HIS A 304 29.59 8.49 -13.96
C HIS A 304 30.65 8.67 -12.87
N ILE A 305 30.26 9.15 -11.69
CA ILE A 305 31.11 9.24 -10.50
C ILE A 305 31.10 7.88 -9.78
N GLY A 306 32.03 7.01 -10.15
CA GLY A 306 32.10 5.65 -9.64
C GLY A 306 32.02 4.63 -10.79
N THR A 307 32.56 3.45 -10.56
CA THR A 307 32.77 2.49 -11.66
C THR A 307 31.60 1.55 -11.89
N ASP A 308 30.67 1.45 -10.94
CA ASP A 308 29.70 0.34 -10.93
C ASP A 308 28.22 0.79 -11.03
N LYS A 309 27.97 2.10 -11.18
CA LYS A 309 26.60 2.61 -11.32
C LYS A 309 26.13 2.52 -12.78
N THR A 310 24.91 2.04 -12.95
CA THR A 310 24.27 1.87 -14.26
C THR A 310 23.02 2.71 -14.41
N ILE A 311 22.80 3.25 -15.61
CA ILE A 311 21.61 4.02 -15.92
C ILE A 311 21.04 3.61 -17.27
N ILE A 312 19.72 3.49 -17.34
CA ILE A 312 18.95 3.35 -18.56
C ILE A 312 17.87 4.43 -18.55
N GLY A 313 18.01 5.41 -19.44
CA GLY A 313 17.06 6.51 -19.54
C GLY A 313 16.62 6.75 -20.97
N ARG A 314 15.36 7.13 -21.19
CA ARG A 314 14.91 7.52 -22.53
C ARG A 314 15.44 8.91 -22.87
N MET A 315 16.13 9.04 -24.01
CA MET A 315 16.69 10.32 -24.47
C MET A 315 15.58 11.33 -24.76
N PRO A 316 15.61 12.53 -24.15
CA PRO A 316 14.66 13.60 -24.48
C PRO A 316 14.83 14.14 -25.90
N ASN A 317 13.73 14.45 -26.58
CA ASN A 317 13.77 15.16 -27.86
C ASN A 317 13.83 16.68 -27.63
N ARG A 318 14.93 17.17 -27.10
CA ARG A 318 15.15 18.61 -26.82
C ARG A 318 16.58 19.04 -27.12
N ARG A 319 16.84 20.35 -27.11
CA ARG A 319 18.18 20.92 -27.32
C ARG A 319 19.21 20.31 -26.39
N GLY A 320 20.41 20.01 -26.91
CA GLY A 320 21.50 19.36 -26.15
C GLY A 320 21.58 17.84 -26.36
N TYR A 321 20.55 17.23 -26.93
CA TYR A 321 20.52 15.80 -27.22
C TYR A 321 20.50 15.55 -28.76
N PRO A 322 21.27 14.58 -29.29
CA PRO A 322 21.35 14.33 -30.72
C PRO A 322 20.16 13.49 -31.26
N TYR A 323 18.98 13.56 -30.66
CA TYR A 323 17.81 12.69 -30.88
C TYR A 323 17.45 12.54 -32.37
N LYS A 324 17.17 13.66 -33.08
CA LYS A 324 16.84 13.62 -34.50
C LYS A 324 18.06 13.38 -35.38
N LYS A 325 19.26 13.82 -34.97
CA LYS A 325 20.50 13.58 -35.73
C LYS A 325 20.75 12.08 -35.85
N LEU A 326 20.62 11.33 -34.79
CA LEU A 326 20.79 9.88 -34.76
C LEU A 326 19.84 9.16 -35.74
N TYR A 327 18.62 9.64 -35.91
CA TYR A 327 17.71 9.12 -36.94
C TYR A 327 18.29 9.32 -38.36
N TRP A 328 18.70 10.55 -38.69
CA TRP A 328 19.21 10.85 -40.01
C TRP A 328 20.48 10.06 -40.32
N ASP A 329 21.35 9.88 -39.36
CA ASP A 329 22.59 9.11 -39.51
C ASP A 329 22.32 7.61 -39.76
N LEU A 330 21.19 7.10 -39.30
CA LEU A 330 20.81 5.68 -39.37
C LEU A 330 19.72 5.38 -40.40
N LYS A 331 19.05 6.38 -40.97
CA LYS A 331 17.89 6.21 -41.85
C LYS A 331 18.09 5.13 -42.92
N ALA A 332 19.27 5.13 -43.58
CA ALA A 332 19.58 4.16 -44.65
C ALA A 332 19.70 2.70 -44.15
N GLN A 333 19.77 2.46 -42.84
CA GLN A 333 19.94 1.13 -42.25
C GLN A 333 18.63 0.57 -41.69
N ILE A 334 17.65 1.42 -41.38
CA ILE A 334 16.34 1.03 -40.84
C ILE A 334 15.60 0.22 -41.91
N GLY A 335 15.04 -0.93 -41.52
CA GLY A 335 14.31 -1.82 -42.42
C GLY A 335 15.18 -2.63 -43.38
N LYS A 336 16.50 -2.73 -43.14
CA LYS A 336 17.43 -3.51 -44.01
C LYS A 336 17.80 -4.90 -43.46
N GLY A 337 17.14 -5.34 -42.41
CA GLY A 337 17.28 -6.70 -41.83
C GLY A 337 18.47 -6.90 -40.90
N LYS A 338 19.59 -6.16 -41.04
CA LYS A 338 20.83 -6.39 -40.31
C LYS A 338 20.70 -6.14 -38.77
N TYR A 339 19.87 -5.18 -38.40
CA TYR A 339 19.70 -4.75 -37.00
C TYR A 339 18.26 -4.95 -36.50
N GLU A 340 17.53 -5.85 -37.19
CA GLU A 340 16.14 -6.15 -36.85
C GLU A 340 16.06 -7.32 -35.90
N PHE A 341 15.13 -7.23 -34.92
CA PHE A 341 14.83 -8.29 -33.98
C PHE A 341 13.37 -8.22 -33.54
N VAL A 342 12.88 -9.29 -32.88
CA VAL A 342 11.51 -9.34 -32.36
C VAL A 342 11.54 -9.36 -30.85
N GLN A 343 10.71 -8.52 -30.21
CA GLN A 343 10.52 -8.50 -28.78
C GLN A 343 9.06 -8.13 -28.43
N ARG A 344 8.46 -8.83 -27.45
CA ARG A 344 7.07 -8.61 -27.04
C ARG A 344 6.10 -8.57 -28.23
N HIS A 345 6.25 -9.46 -29.21
CA HIS A 345 5.45 -9.55 -30.44
C HIS A 345 5.55 -8.34 -31.38
N HIS A 346 6.50 -7.45 -31.20
CA HIS A 346 6.81 -6.35 -32.09
C HIS A 346 8.14 -6.56 -32.79
N ALA A 347 8.25 -6.09 -34.03
CA ALA A 347 9.49 -6.02 -34.78
C ALA A 347 10.18 -4.68 -34.50
N TYR A 348 11.44 -4.75 -34.12
CA TYR A 348 12.27 -3.58 -33.80
C TYR A 348 13.50 -3.52 -34.71
N PHE A 349 13.84 -2.30 -35.17
CA PHE A 349 15.22 -1.94 -35.49
C PHE A 349 15.89 -1.54 -34.18
N GLY A 350 17.13 -1.98 -33.93
CA GLY A 350 17.89 -1.58 -32.73
C GLY A 350 19.38 -1.52 -32.97
N LYS A 351 19.99 -0.34 -32.79
CA LYS A 351 21.43 -0.14 -32.99
C LYS A 351 22.06 0.70 -31.90
N LYS A 352 23.17 0.18 -31.33
CA LYS A 352 24.02 0.87 -30.37
C LYS A 352 25.00 1.78 -31.07
N ILE A 353 25.18 3.01 -30.59
CA ILE A 353 26.11 4.02 -31.05
C ILE A 353 26.78 4.69 -29.87
N PRO A 354 28.12 4.77 -29.81
CA PRO A 354 28.78 5.60 -28.81
C PRO A 354 28.48 7.07 -29.08
N VAL A 355 28.14 7.80 -28.03
CA VAL A 355 27.87 9.25 -28.10
C VAL A 355 28.54 9.96 -26.94
N GLU A 356 28.76 11.24 -27.07
CA GLU A 356 29.17 12.12 -26.01
C GLU A 356 28.03 13.09 -25.68
N ILE A 357 27.56 13.10 -24.44
CA ILE A 357 26.49 13.96 -23.96
C ILE A 357 26.95 14.67 -22.70
N PHE A 358 26.94 16.00 -22.72
CA PHE A 358 27.43 16.83 -21.62
C PHE A 358 28.83 16.49 -21.11
N GLY A 359 29.70 16.02 -22.03
CA GLY A 359 31.06 15.61 -21.68
C GLY A 359 31.19 14.18 -21.13
N GLN A 360 30.08 13.45 -21.00
CA GLN A 360 30.06 12.05 -20.57
C GLN A 360 29.97 11.11 -21.77
N ARG A 361 30.71 9.99 -21.70
CA ARG A 361 30.65 8.94 -22.73
C ARG A 361 29.51 7.99 -22.44
N GLU A 362 28.54 7.97 -23.34
CA GLU A 362 27.33 7.17 -23.28
C GLU A 362 27.20 6.27 -24.50
N TYR A 363 26.30 5.30 -24.40
CA TYR A 363 25.76 4.60 -25.56
C TYR A 363 24.35 5.09 -25.84
N ALA A 364 24.10 5.54 -27.08
CA ALA A 364 22.76 5.75 -27.59
C ALA A 364 22.27 4.46 -28.25
N TYR A 365 21.23 3.88 -27.71
CA TYR A 365 20.53 2.73 -28.29
C TYR A 365 19.33 3.24 -29.05
N VAL A 366 19.45 3.25 -30.39
CA VAL A 366 18.43 3.80 -31.28
C VAL A 366 17.50 2.69 -31.71
N TYR A 367 16.21 2.89 -31.48
CA TYR A 367 15.16 1.92 -31.80
C TYR A 367 14.11 2.51 -32.74
N VAL A 368 13.51 1.64 -33.55
CA VAL A 368 12.24 1.87 -34.23
C VAL A 368 11.34 0.65 -34.00
N ASP A 369 10.23 0.86 -33.33
CA ASP A 369 9.13 -0.10 -33.27
C ASP A 369 8.32 -0.01 -34.55
N HIS A 370 8.51 -0.94 -35.46
CA HIS A 370 7.88 -0.93 -36.78
C HIS A 370 6.35 -1.07 -36.70
N ASN A 371 5.85 -1.85 -35.75
CA ASN A 371 4.42 -2.05 -35.55
C ASN A 371 3.74 -0.75 -35.13
N ASN A 372 4.28 -0.07 -34.11
CA ASN A 372 3.76 1.21 -33.64
C ASN A 372 3.97 2.34 -34.66
N ALA A 373 5.13 2.36 -35.35
CA ALA A 373 5.39 3.34 -36.38
C ALA A 373 4.33 3.28 -37.48
N LEU A 374 4.07 2.11 -38.06
CA LEU A 374 3.10 1.91 -39.13
C LEU A 374 1.67 2.24 -38.69
N ARG A 375 1.24 1.70 -37.56
CA ARG A 375 -0.12 1.89 -37.04
C ARG A 375 -0.43 3.37 -36.82
N ARG A 376 0.40 4.06 -36.02
CA ARG A 376 0.18 5.47 -35.69
C ARG A 376 0.42 6.42 -36.85
N TYR A 377 1.29 6.06 -37.77
CA TYR A 377 1.46 6.82 -38.99
C TYR A 377 0.21 6.76 -39.86
N SER A 378 -0.42 5.59 -39.99
CA SER A 378 -1.67 5.44 -40.74
C SER A 378 -2.82 6.23 -40.07
N GLU A 379 -2.93 6.17 -38.76
CA GLU A 379 -3.90 6.98 -37.98
C GLU A 379 -3.68 8.48 -38.23
N TYR A 380 -2.43 8.95 -38.13
CA TYR A 380 -2.07 10.35 -38.37
C TYR A 380 -2.42 10.81 -39.81
N LEU A 381 -2.17 10.00 -40.83
CA LEU A 381 -2.51 10.33 -42.21
C LEU A 381 -4.01 10.53 -42.41
N LEU A 382 -4.85 9.69 -41.74
CA LEU A 382 -6.30 9.81 -41.86
C LEU A 382 -6.84 11.05 -41.14
N GLU A 383 -6.22 11.45 -40.06
CA GLU A 383 -6.66 12.60 -39.26
C GLU A 383 -6.14 13.95 -39.77
N HIS A 384 -4.99 13.96 -40.52
CA HIS A 384 -4.26 15.18 -40.86
C HIS A 384 -3.86 15.21 -42.35
N GLU A 385 -4.72 14.75 -43.26
CA GLU A 385 -4.43 14.59 -44.68
C GLU A 385 -3.93 15.88 -45.35
N GLU A 386 -4.61 17.02 -45.13
CA GLU A 386 -4.25 18.31 -45.71
C GLU A 386 -2.91 18.83 -45.18
N GLU A 387 -2.67 18.71 -43.86
CA GLU A 387 -1.41 19.10 -43.26
C GLU A 387 -0.25 18.28 -43.80
N TYR A 388 -0.42 16.96 -43.88
CA TYR A 388 0.59 16.06 -44.41
C TYR A 388 0.90 16.33 -45.89
N ALA A 389 -0.13 16.59 -46.71
CA ALA A 389 0.07 16.93 -48.13
C ALA A 389 0.98 18.14 -48.32
N SER A 390 0.87 19.14 -47.43
CA SER A 390 1.65 20.38 -47.48
C SER A 390 3.09 20.26 -46.95
N MET A 391 3.44 19.13 -46.29
CA MET A 391 4.77 18.92 -45.71
C MET A 391 5.86 18.73 -46.76
N LYS A 392 7.09 19.14 -46.38
CA LYS A 392 8.29 18.84 -47.15
C LYS A 392 8.63 17.36 -47.10
N ASP A 393 9.21 16.81 -48.14
CA ASP A 393 9.59 15.39 -48.23
C ASP A 393 10.43 14.92 -47.03
N LYS A 394 11.38 15.76 -46.59
CA LYS A 394 12.20 15.45 -45.42
C LYS A 394 11.36 15.27 -44.13
N ASP A 395 10.32 16.07 -43.96
CA ASP A 395 9.43 15.96 -42.80
C ASP A 395 8.53 14.73 -42.95
N LYS A 396 8.04 14.45 -44.17
CA LYS A 396 7.28 13.23 -44.46
C LYS A 396 8.09 11.96 -44.13
N ASP A 397 9.36 11.93 -44.51
CA ASP A 397 10.29 10.83 -44.15
C ASP A 397 10.41 10.60 -42.66
N TRP A 398 10.46 11.69 -41.86
CA TRP A 398 10.49 11.59 -40.42
C TRP A 398 9.16 11.04 -39.84
N TYR A 399 8.04 11.46 -40.42
CA TYR A 399 6.72 11.03 -39.95
C TYR A 399 6.47 9.54 -40.15
N THR A 400 7.08 8.90 -41.14
CA THR A 400 6.93 7.45 -41.36
C THR A 400 7.41 6.60 -40.17
N VAL A 401 8.36 7.10 -39.39
CA VAL A 401 8.96 6.35 -38.29
C VAL A 401 8.80 7.01 -36.91
N ARG A 402 8.49 8.33 -36.85
CA ARG A 402 8.54 9.11 -35.60
C ARG A 402 7.71 8.51 -34.44
N PHE A 403 6.64 7.84 -34.79
CA PHE A 403 5.72 7.26 -33.80
C PHE A 403 6.23 5.96 -33.16
N GLY A 404 7.18 5.31 -33.82
CA GLY A 404 7.87 4.13 -33.29
C GLY A 404 9.33 4.39 -32.92
N TYR A 405 9.85 5.60 -33.21
CA TYR A 405 11.25 5.97 -32.97
C TYR A 405 11.47 6.40 -31.53
N PHE A 406 12.47 5.83 -30.90
CA PHE A 406 12.96 6.29 -29.60
C PHE A 406 14.44 5.93 -29.42
N VAL A 407 15.09 6.62 -28.49
CA VAL A 407 16.49 6.38 -28.16
C VAL A 407 16.59 6.16 -26.65
N LEU A 408 17.28 5.11 -26.24
CA LEU A 408 17.69 4.93 -24.87
C LEU A 408 19.15 5.36 -24.71
N LEU A 409 19.44 6.06 -23.62
CA LEU A 409 20.79 6.37 -23.17
C LEU A 409 21.16 5.40 -22.05
N SER A 410 22.38 4.90 -22.11
CA SER A 410 22.91 4.04 -21.06
C SER A 410 24.43 4.08 -21.06
N ASN A 411 25.05 3.93 -19.91
CA ASN A 411 26.48 3.67 -19.77
C ASN A 411 26.81 2.16 -19.85
N ILE A 412 25.79 1.30 -19.99
CA ILE A 412 25.97 -0.15 -20.13
C ILE A 412 26.33 -0.48 -21.59
N ASP A 413 27.37 -1.27 -21.78
CA ASP A 413 27.76 -1.81 -23.09
C ASP A 413 27.17 -3.21 -23.29
N THR A 414 25.98 -3.29 -23.90
CA THR A 414 25.27 -4.56 -24.14
C THR A 414 24.63 -4.62 -25.52
N ASN A 415 23.92 -5.71 -25.80
CA ASN A 415 23.13 -5.87 -27.02
C ASN A 415 21.85 -5.02 -26.97
N PRO A 416 21.45 -4.35 -28.08
CA PRO A 416 20.21 -3.57 -28.11
C PRO A 416 18.95 -4.34 -27.66
N ALA A 417 18.81 -5.63 -28.01
CA ALA A 417 17.65 -6.39 -27.59
C ALA A 417 17.62 -6.64 -26.06
N GLU A 418 18.79 -6.86 -25.45
CA GLU A 418 18.91 -7.04 -24.01
C GLU A 418 18.60 -5.75 -23.26
N LEU A 419 19.18 -4.62 -23.66
CA LEU A 419 18.89 -3.33 -23.05
C LEU A 419 17.40 -2.96 -23.17
N LEU A 420 16.80 -3.23 -24.32
CA LEU A 420 15.37 -2.98 -24.52
C LEU A 420 14.50 -3.84 -23.60
N LYS A 421 14.89 -5.09 -23.35
CA LYS A 421 14.22 -5.99 -22.41
C LYS A 421 14.28 -5.42 -20.99
N GLU A 422 15.43 -4.94 -20.58
CA GLU A 422 15.65 -4.32 -19.28
C GLU A 422 14.85 -3.02 -19.13
N TYR A 423 14.89 -2.14 -20.13
CA TYR A 423 14.07 -0.93 -20.13
C TYR A 423 12.55 -1.24 -20.01
N PHE A 424 12.08 -2.28 -20.69
CA PHE A 424 10.67 -2.65 -20.63
C PHE A 424 10.24 -3.26 -19.29
N SER A 425 11.16 -3.73 -18.45
CA SER A 425 10.82 -4.16 -17.09
C SER A 425 10.27 -3.00 -16.24
N ARG A 426 10.59 -1.74 -16.61
CA ARG A 426 10.00 -0.53 -16.04
C ARG A 426 8.46 -0.50 -16.11
N THR A 427 7.83 -1.23 -17.05
CA THR A 427 6.36 -1.33 -17.07
C THR A 427 5.77 -1.85 -15.75
N THR A 428 6.59 -2.44 -14.89
CA THR A 428 6.20 -2.81 -13.52
C THR A 428 5.68 -1.60 -12.74
N ILE A 429 6.33 -0.43 -12.86
CA ILE A 429 5.87 0.78 -12.13
C ILE A 429 4.52 1.28 -12.65
N GLU A 430 4.26 1.16 -13.96
CA GLU A 430 2.97 1.50 -14.56
C GLU A 430 1.86 0.59 -14.03
N MET A 431 2.14 -0.71 -13.86
CA MET A 431 1.20 -1.66 -13.25
C MET A 431 0.95 -1.36 -11.76
N VAL A 432 1.97 -0.88 -11.04
CA VAL A 432 1.82 -0.44 -9.64
C VAL A 432 0.90 0.77 -9.57
N PHE A 433 1.11 1.79 -10.39
CA PHE A 433 0.22 2.95 -10.46
C PHE A 433 -1.22 2.58 -10.81
N LYS A 434 -1.39 1.68 -11.78
CA LYS A 434 -2.71 1.15 -12.13
C LYS A 434 -3.35 0.45 -10.94
N THR A 435 -2.60 -0.38 -10.22
CA THR A 435 -3.08 -1.07 -9.03
C THR A 435 -3.52 -0.09 -7.93
N GLN A 436 -2.75 0.97 -7.70
CA GLN A 436 -3.11 2.00 -6.72
C GLN A 436 -4.39 2.75 -7.09
N LYS A 437 -4.54 3.14 -8.36
CA LYS A 437 -5.67 3.93 -8.84
C LYS A 437 -6.96 3.12 -8.98
N GLU A 438 -6.86 1.90 -9.50
CA GLU A 438 -8.03 1.10 -9.89
C GLU A 438 -8.43 0.05 -8.83
N TYR A 439 -7.49 -0.44 -8.01
CA TYR A 439 -7.77 -1.50 -7.04
C TYR A 439 -7.75 -1.01 -5.59
N LEU A 440 -6.87 -0.07 -5.24
CA LEU A 440 -6.71 0.42 -3.86
C LEU A 440 -7.44 1.75 -3.59
N ASP A 441 -8.25 2.23 -4.54
CA ASP A 441 -9.01 3.48 -4.42
C ASP A 441 -8.15 4.70 -4.00
N LEU A 442 -6.93 4.80 -4.56
CA LEU A 442 -6.12 6.00 -4.36
C LEU A 442 -6.87 7.26 -4.80
N LEU A 443 -7.64 7.15 -5.89
CA LEU A 443 -8.51 8.22 -6.39
C LEU A 443 -9.97 7.96 -6.05
N PRO A 444 -10.77 9.02 -5.80
CA PRO A 444 -10.34 10.41 -5.64
C PRO A 444 -9.55 10.64 -4.35
N LEU A 445 -8.63 11.61 -4.35
CA LEU A 445 -7.86 11.95 -3.15
C LEU A 445 -8.75 12.42 -2.01
N SER A 446 -9.74 13.26 -2.30
CA SER A 446 -10.81 13.72 -1.39
C SER A 446 -10.30 14.16 0.00
N LYS A 447 -9.14 14.81 0.06
CA LYS A 447 -8.49 15.31 1.28
C LYS A 447 -8.12 16.79 1.12
N TRP A 448 -8.41 17.58 2.16
CA TRP A 448 -8.29 19.04 2.14
C TRP A 448 -6.90 19.56 2.52
N SER A 449 -6.30 18.98 3.55
CA SER A 449 -5.02 19.47 4.04
C SER A 449 -3.84 18.69 3.46
N ASP A 450 -2.69 19.34 3.38
CA ASP A 450 -1.39 18.73 3.06
C ASP A 450 -1.18 17.43 3.84
N GLN A 451 -1.26 17.49 5.16
CA GLN A 451 -1.04 16.33 6.03
C GLN A 451 -2.01 15.18 5.74
N THR A 452 -3.30 15.46 5.52
CA THR A 452 -4.27 14.39 5.24
C THR A 452 -4.07 13.76 3.86
N VAL A 453 -3.61 14.53 2.86
CA VAL A 453 -3.20 13.99 1.54
C VAL A 453 -1.99 13.08 1.69
N ARG A 454 -0.94 13.55 2.38
CA ARG A 454 0.27 12.75 2.67
C ARG A 454 -0.08 11.45 3.39
N GLY A 455 -0.95 11.54 4.39
CA GLY A 455 -1.38 10.37 5.18
C GLY A 455 -2.19 9.38 4.36
N LYS A 456 -3.10 9.86 3.49
CA LYS A 456 -3.82 8.96 2.58
C LYS A 456 -2.85 8.24 1.65
N ILE A 457 -1.91 8.96 1.04
CA ILE A 457 -0.94 8.38 0.13
C ILE A 457 -0.03 7.39 0.85
N LEU A 458 0.45 7.68 2.06
CA LEU A 458 1.22 6.71 2.85
C LEU A 458 0.41 5.44 3.13
N SER A 459 -0.86 5.57 3.54
CA SER A 459 -1.75 4.41 3.73
C SER A 459 -1.87 3.57 2.45
N ASP A 460 -2.05 4.21 1.30
CA ASP A 460 -2.18 3.52 0.02
C ASP A 460 -0.86 2.89 -0.45
N VAL A 461 0.28 3.50 -0.14
CA VAL A 461 1.62 2.89 -0.39
C VAL A 461 1.82 1.67 0.50
N ILE A 462 1.43 1.71 1.78
CA ILE A 462 1.47 0.54 2.67
C ILE A 462 0.57 -0.58 2.12
N ASN A 463 -0.65 -0.25 1.70
CA ASN A 463 -1.56 -1.20 1.07
C ASN A 463 -0.95 -1.80 -0.21
N THR A 464 -0.26 -0.99 -1.01
CA THR A 464 0.46 -1.43 -2.21
C THR A 464 1.54 -2.45 -1.87
N VAL A 465 2.38 -2.18 -0.87
CA VAL A 465 3.41 -3.12 -0.40
C VAL A 465 2.79 -4.46 -0.01
N VAL A 466 1.72 -4.43 0.76
CA VAL A 466 1.03 -5.66 1.22
C VAL A 466 0.41 -6.42 0.04
N LEU A 467 -0.33 -5.72 -0.82
CA LEU A 467 -1.02 -6.34 -1.96
C LEU A 467 -0.03 -6.96 -2.96
N LEU A 468 1.05 -6.27 -3.29
CA LEU A 468 2.08 -6.79 -4.20
C LEU A 468 2.83 -7.97 -3.58
N SER A 469 3.13 -7.91 -2.29
CA SER A 469 3.74 -9.02 -1.56
C SER A 469 2.81 -10.24 -1.53
N PHE A 470 1.52 -10.04 -1.31
CA PHE A 470 0.52 -11.10 -1.34
C PHE A 470 0.38 -11.70 -2.75
N ARG A 471 0.27 -10.87 -3.78
CA ARG A 471 0.25 -11.32 -5.19
C ARG A 471 1.45 -12.19 -5.53
N LYS A 472 2.64 -11.77 -5.13
CA LYS A 472 3.86 -12.55 -5.37
C LYS A 472 3.82 -13.91 -4.68
N ALA A 473 3.32 -13.96 -3.44
CA ALA A 473 3.23 -15.20 -2.68
C ALA A 473 2.23 -16.21 -3.27
N VAL A 474 1.16 -15.75 -3.91
CA VAL A 474 0.10 -16.62 -4.47
C VAL A 474 0.19 -16.83 -5.98
N ASN A 475 1.13 -16.18 -6.66
CA ASN A 475 1.24 -16.15 -8.14
C ASN A 475 1.53 -17.54 -8.75
N GLU A 476 2.12 -18.46 -8.02
CA GLU A 476 2.39 -19.82 -8.50
C GLU A 476 1.12 -20.58 -8.93
N GLY A 477 -0.06 -20.16 -8.43
CA GLY A 477 -1.34 -20.76 -8.79
C GLY A 477 -1.96 -20.27 -10.08
N GLY A 478 -1.47 -19.16 -10.67
CA GLY A 478 -2.04 -18.54 -11.86
C GLY A 478 -3.40 -17.87 -11.65
N TYR A 479 -3.82 -17.66 -10.39
CA TYR A 479 -5.09 -17.03 -10.03
C TYR A 479 -4.92 -15.52 -9.76
N SER A 480 -5.96 -14.73 -10.10
CA SER A 480 -5.95 -13.32 -9.74
C SER A 480 -6.20 -13.12 -8.24
N THR A 481 -5.67 -12.04 -7.69
CA THR A 481 -5.90 -11.69 -6.27
C THR A 481 -7.39 -11.50 -5.97
N SER A 482 -8.13 -10.86 -6.87
CA SER A 482 -9.57 -10.66 -6.74
C SER A 482 -10.33 -11.99 -6.72
N GLU A 483 -9.90 -12.97 -7.52
CA GLU A 483 -10.49 -14.31 -7.49
C GLU A 483 -10.26 -15.02 -6.15
N ILE A 484 -9.03 -14.93 -5.61
CA ILE A 484 -8.69 -15.54 -4.32
C ILE A 484 -9.50 -14.89 -3.20
N ILE A 485 -9.51 -13.56 -3.14
CA ILE A 485 -10.25 -12.80 -2.12
C ILE A 485 -11.75 -13.10 -2.24
N GLY A 486 -12.35 -12.97 -3.42
CA GLY A 486 -13.77 -13.22 -3.62
C GLY A 486 -14.22 -14.64 -3.26
N ALA A 487 -13.40 -15.65 -3.56
CA ALA A 487 -13.70 -17.03 -3.18
C ALA A 487 -13.54 -17.27 -1.67
N THR A 488 -12.55 -16.65 -1.03
CA THR A 488 -12.31 -16.84 0.42
C THR A 488 -13.34 -16.12 1.29
N GLN A 489 -14.03 -15.09 0.78
CA GLN A 489 -15.17 -14.44 1.45
C GLN A 489 -16.34 -15.39 1.72
N SER A 490 -16.43 -16.49 1.00
CA SER A 490 -17.46 -17.50 1.23
C SER A 490 -17.26 -18.31 2.51
N LEU A 491 -16.08 -18.27 3.13
CA LEU A 491 -15.80 -18.98 4.38
C LEU A 491 -16.22 -18.14 5.57
N MET A 492 -17.18 -18.64 6.32
CA MET A 492 -17.77 -17.95 7.46
C MET A 492 -17.25 -18.48 8.79
N CYS A 493 -17.46 -17.71 9.84
CA CYS A 493 -17.25 -18.13 11.21
C CYS A 493 -18.33 -17.57 12.12
N PHE A 494 -18.42 -18.12 13.31
CA PHE A 494 -19.26 -17.60 14.38
C PHE A 494 -18.53 -17.64 15.70
N ARG A 495 -18.85 -16.71 16.57
CA ARG A 495 -18.27 -16.64 17.91
C ARG A 495 -19.10 -17.46 18.86
N ASN A 496 -18.46 -18.43 19.51
CA ASN A 496 -19.08 -19.24 20.54
C ASN A 496 -19.30 -18.44 21.83
N ARG A 497 -20.11 -18.98 22.69
CA ARG A 497 -20.39 -18.38 24.02
C ARG A 497 -19.14 -18.25 24.90
N ASP A 498 -18.15 -19.12 24.71
CA ASP A 498 -16.85 -19.10 25.42
C ASP A 498 -15.83 -18.11 24.87
N GLY A 499 -16.21 -17.35 23.83
CA GLY A 499 -15.30 -16.43 23.18
C GLY A 499 -14.42 -17.06 22.10
N MET A 500 -14.45 -18.40 21.95
CA MET A 500 -13.82 -19.08 20.82
C MET A 500 -14.58 -18.78 19.53
N VAL A 501 -13.85 -18.65 18.43
CA VAL A 501 -14.43 -18.56 17.10
C VAL A 501 -14.37 -19.93 16.44
N THR A 502 -15.52 -20.46 16.03
CA THR A 502 -15.61 -21.68 15.22
C THR A 502 -15.69 -21.31 13.76
N VAL A 503 -14.88 -21.96 12.94
CA VAL A 503 -14.79 -21.70 11.51
C VAL A 503 -15.50 -22.81 10.75
N GLU A 504 -16.27 -22.47 9.74
CA GLU A 504 -16.91 -23.44 8.84
C GLU A 504 -15.88 -24.33 8.13
N THR A 505 -16.30 -25.51 7.74
CA THR A 505 -15.45 -26.40 6.96
C THR A 505 -15.20 -25.80 5.57
N PRO A 506 -13.96 -25.44 5.21
CA PRO A 506 -13.68 -24.80 3.93
C PRO A 506 -13.93 -25.73 2.75
N GLY A 507 -14.51 -25.20 1.69
CA GLY A 507 -14.64 -25.90 0.41
C GLY A 507 -13.27 -26.16 -0.25
N LYS A 508 -13.24 -27.06 -1.25
CA LYS A 508 -11.99 -27.47 -1.94
C LYS A 508 -11.22 -26.26 -2.51
N LYS A 509 -11.90 -25.32 -3.14
CA LYS A 509 -11.30 -24.13 -3.77
C LYS A 509 -10.67 -23.22 -2.72
N VAL A 510 -11.35 -22.95 -1.61
CA VAL A 510 -10.84 -22.16 -0.50
C VAL A 510 -9.58 -22.80 0.11
N ARG A 511 -9.60 -24.11 0.38
CA ARG A 511 -8.40 -24.82 0.88
C ARG A 511 -7.21 -24.69 -0.07
N GLN A 512 -7.45 -24.74 -1.38
CA GLN A 512 -6.40 -24.58 -2.38
C GLN A 512 -5.76 -23.18 -2.30
N TYR A 513 -6.57 -22.13 -2.17
CA TYR A 513 -6.06 -20.76 -2.07
C TYR A 513 -5.28 -20.51 -0.79
N TYR A 514 -5.75 -21.01 0.33
CA TYR A 514 -5.00 -20.97 1.58
C TYR A 514 -3.65 -21.69 1.47
N LYS A 515 -3.64 -22.84 0.81
CA LYS A 515 -2.41 -23.61 0.58
C LYS A 515 -1.41 -22.86 -0.31
N LEU A 516 -1.85 -22.12 -1.32
CA LEU A 516 -0.98 -21.26 -2.14
C LEU A 516 -0.26 -20.20 -1.28
N ALA A 517 -0.96 -19.59 -0.34
CA ALA A 517 -0.36 -18.67 0.62
C ALA A 517 0.46 -19.40 1.72
N GLY A 518 0.48 -20.74 1.71
CA GLY A 518 1.11 -21.57 2.73
C GLY A 518 0.48 -21.40 4.11
N ILE A 519 -0.83 -21.18 4.16
CA ILE A 519 -1.63 -20.95 5.37
C ILE A 519 -2.64 -22.08 5.51
N GLU A 520 -2.89 -22.52 6.74
CA GLU A 520 -3.92 -23.51 7.05
C GLU A 520 -5.17 -22.82 7.59
N VAL A 521 -6.35 -23.37 7.25
CA VAL A 521 -7.61 -22.92 7.82
C VAL A 521 -7.80 -23.62 9.16
N PRO A 522 -7.86 -22.88 10.27
CA PRO A 522 -8.12 -23.48 11.57
C PRO A 522 -9.60 -23.86 11.72
N ALA A 523 -9.91 -24.91 12.48
CA ALA A 523 -11.28 -25.22 12.87
C ALA A 523 -11.81 -24.25 13.95
N HIS A 524 -10.90 -23.79 14.82
CA HIS A 524 -11.22 -22.87 15.91
C HIS A 524 -10.13 -21.83 16.07
N VAL A 525 -10.50 -20.63 16.50
CA VAL A 525 -9.57 -19.53 16.83
C VAL A 525 -9.88 -19.00 18.23
N ASP A 526 -8.88 -19.06 19.10
CA ASP A 526 -8.89 -18.36 20.37
C ASP A 526 -8.53 -16.88 20.10
N THR A 527 -9.52 -15.99 20.19
CA THR A 527 -9.32 -14.58 19.85
C THR A 527 -8.34 -13.89 20.78
N GLY A 528 -8.31 -14.24 22.06
CA GLY A 528 -7.36 -13.68 23.03
C GLY A 528 -5.91 -14.05 22.69
N LYS A 529 -5.65 -15.34 22.42
CA LYS A 529 -4.33 -15.77 21.97
C LYS A 529 -3.94 -15.17 20.62
N TYR A 530 -4.91 -15.02 19.72
CA TYR A 530 -4.66 -14.41 18.41
C TYR A 530 -4.23 -12.95 18.55
N ILE A 531 -4.92 -12.17 19.36
CA ILE A 531 -4.61 -10.77 19.62
C ILE A 531 -3.21 -10.63 20.23
N ASN A 532 -2.90 -11.45 21.25
CA ASN A 532 -1.60 -11.38 21.93
C ASN A 532 -0.44 -11.87 21.07
N ASN A 533 -0.59 -13.04 20.45
CA ASN A 533 0.53 -13.75 19.82
C ASN A 533 0.71 -13.40 18.34
N VAL A 534 -0.38 -13.10 17.63
CA VAL A 534 -0.34 -12.78 16.20
C VAL A 534 -0.29 -11.29 15.98
N LEU A 535 -1.24 -10.54 16.56
CA LEU A 535 -1.28 -9.09 16.38
C LEU A 535 -0.29 -8.35 17.29
N ASN A 536 0.28 -9.02 18.29
CA ASN A 536 1.20 -8.44 19.27
C ASN A 536 0.62 -7.18 19.95
N ILE A 537 -0.66 -7.26 20.29
CA ILE A 537 -1.36 -6.24 21.05
C ILE A 537 -1.48 -6.77 22.49
N LYS A 538 -0.92 -6.04 23.45
CA LYS A 538 -0.98 -6.46 24.85
C LYS A 538 -2.40 -6.34 25.37
N VAL A 539 -2.94 -7.44 25.82
CA VAL A 539 -4.24 -7.53 26.51
C VAL A 539 -4.11 -7.03 27.93
#